data_cd54c6c5a460d7204f60d0c447f3b6cf
#
_entry.id   cd54c6c5a460d7204f60d0c447f3b6cf
#
_cell.length_a   1.000
_cell.length_b   1.000
_cell.length_c   1.000
_cell.angle_alpha   90.00
_cell.angle_beta   90.00
_cell.angle_gamma   90.00
#
_symmetry.space_group_name_H-M   'P 1'
#
loop_
_entity.id
_entity.type
_entity.pdbx_description
1 polymer ?
#
loop_
_entity_poly.entity_id
_entity_poly.type
_entity_poly.pdbx_seq_one_letter_code
_entity_poly.pdbx_strand_id
1 'polypeptide(L)'
;MKSVLLIGLGRFGRHMAQKLRDLGHEVLAVDKDEERVNAALAYVTNAQIGDSTNPQFIGSLGVRNFDLCVVAIGDSFQSSLETTALLKEYGAPLSLIHISEPTRPEPIS
;
A
#
# COMPACT_ATOMS: atom_id res chain seq x y z
N MET A 1 12.45 -2.69 14.31
CA MET A 1 12.22 -2.27 12.92
C MET A 1 11.50 -3.36 12.17
N LYS A 2 10.47 -3.00 11.42
CA LYS A 2 9.68 -3.96 10.67
C LYS A 2 9.69 -3.60 9.20
N SER A 3 9.46 -4.62 8.36
CA SER A 3 9.34 -4.43 6.92
C SER A 3 7.87 -4.32 6.57
N VAL A 4 7.50 -3.22 5.96
CA VAL A 4 6.09 -2.94 5.63
C VAL A 4 5.95 -2.78 4.12
N LEU A 5 4.98 -3.50 3.56
CA LEU A 5 4.58 -3.31 2.18
C LEU A 5 3.34 -2.45 2.17
N LEU A 6 3.44 -1.29 1.55
CA LEU A 6 2.33 -0.34 1.51
C LEU A 6 1.86 -0.21 0.07
N ILE A 7 0.62 -0.56 -0.18
CA ILE A 7 0.06 -0.52 -1.53
C ILE A 7 -0.94 0.62 -1.61
N GLY A 8 -0.63 1.58 -2.46
CA GLY A 8 -1.44 2.76 -2.65
C GLY A 8 -0.77 3.98 -2.05
N LEU A 9 -0.53 4.99 -2.89
CA LEU A 9 0.15 6.22 -2.48
C LEU A 9 -0.73 7.45 -2.68
N GLY A 10 -2.02 7.28 -2.48
CA GLY A 10 -2.93 8.40 -2.40
C GLY A 10 -2.68 9.18 -1.11
N ARG A 11 -3.61 10.04 -0.77
CA ARG A 11 -3.43 10.91 0.39
C ARG A 11 -3.16 10.12 1.66
N PHE A 12 -3.98 9.11 1.92
CA PHE A 12 -3.80 8.31 3.12
C PHE A 12 -2.51 7.50 3.07
N GLY A 13 -2.23 6.89 1.91
CA GLY A 13 -1.02 6.06 1.78
C GLY A 13 0.25 6.87 2.00
N ARG A 14 0.29 8.09 1.50
CA ARG A 14 1.46 8.95 1.70
C ARG A 14 1.66 9.29 3.17
N HIS A 15 0.57 9.61 3.87
CA HIS A 15 0.66 9.88 5.30
C HIS A 15 1.13 8.67 6.08
N MET A 16 0.61 7.49 5.72
CA MET A 16 1.01 6.25 6.37
C MET A 16 2.48 5.97 6.14
N ALA A 17 2.94 6.17 4.90
CA ALA A 17 4.34 5.93 4.57
C ALA A 17 5.27 6.81 5.39
N GLN A 18 4.94 8.07 5.51
CA GLN A 18 5.76 9.01 6.29
C GLN A 18 5.77 8.62 7.76
N LYS A 19 4.62 8.24 8.29
CA LYS A 19 4.52 7.87 9.69
C LYS A 19 5.32 6.61 9.97
N LEU A 20 5.23 5.62 9.10
CA LEU A 20 5.98 4.38 9.28
C LEU A 20 7.48 4.63 9.22
N ARG A 21 7.90 5.49 8.30
CA ARG A 21 9.32 5.84 8.21
C ARG A 21 9.78 6.56 9.48
N ASP A 22 8.96 7.48 9.98
CA ASP A 22 9.32 8.22 11.20
C ASP A 22 9.44 7.31 12.40
N LEU A 23 8.69 6.20 12.40
CA LEU A 23 8.79 5.21 13.46
C LEU A 23 9.95 4.24 13.28
N GLY A 24 10.72 4.40 12.22
CA GLY A 24 11.91 3.58 12.01
C GLY A 24 11.69 2.31 11.22
N HIS A 25 10.55 2.16 10.57
CA HIS A 25 10.26 0.97 9.78
C HIS A 25 10.75 1.11 8.35
N GLU A 26 11.06 -0.02 7.73
CA GLU A 26 11.33 -0.04 6.30
C GLU A 26 10.03 -0.14 5.54
N VAL A 27 9.87 0.70 4.53
CA VAL A 27 8.63 0.73 3.75
C VAL A 27 8.95 0.52 2.28
N LEU A 28 8.30 -0.47 1.68
CA LEU A 28 8.23 -0.57 0.22
C LEU A 28 6.86 -0.07 -0.20
N ALA A 29 6.84 1.04 -0.90
CA ALA A 29 5.59 1.65 -1.36
C ALA A 29 5.34 1.28 -2.82
N VAL A 30 4.10 0.97 -3.14
CA VAL A 30 3.73 0.52 -4.48
C VAL A 30 2.53 1.32 -4.96
N ASP A 31 2.60 1.81 -6.18
CA ASP A 31 1.47 2.46 -6.82
C ASP A 31 1.62 2.29 -8.32
N LYS A 32 0.52 2.30 -9.04
CA LYS A 32 0.60 2.21 -10.49
C LYS A 32 0.89 3.56 -11.14
N ASP A 33 0.81 4.64 -10.40
CA ASP A 33 1.05 5.99 -10.89
C ASP A 33 2.51 6.36 -10.67
N GLU A 34 3.23 6.55 -11.77
CA GLU A 34 4.65 6.84 -11.71
C GLU A 34 4.95 8.11 -10.92
N GLU A 35 4.12 9.12 -11.07
CA GLU A 35 4.34 10.38 -10.35
C GLU A 35 4.25 10.19 -8.85
N ARG A 36 3.29 9.39 -8.41
CA ARG A 36 3.14 9.11 -6.99
C ARG A 36 4.33 8.33 -6.45
N VAL A 37 4.82 7.38 -7.22
CA VAL A 37 5.98 6.58 -6.82
C VAL A 37 7.21 7.47 -6.71
N ASN A 38 7.43 8.32 -7.71
CA ASN A 38 8.60 9.21 -7.69
C ASN A 38 8.54 10.18 -6.52
N ALA A 39 7.36 10.70 -6.22
CA ALA A 39 7.22 11.59 -5.07
C ALA A 39 7.49 10.86 -3.76
N ALA A 40 7.11 9.59 -3.68
CA ALA A 40 7.31 8.82 -2.45
C ALA A 40 8.76 8.52 -2.17
N LEU A 41 9.60 8.48 -3.19
CA LEU A 41 11.03 8.22 -2.99
C LEU A 41 11.71 9.26 -2.12
N ALA A 42 11.08 10.40 -1.93
CA ALA A 42 11.63 11.43 -1.06
C ALA A 42 11.51 11.05 0.42
N TYR A 43 10.63 10.11 0.76
CA TYR A 43 10.39 9.81 2.18
C TYR A 43 10.21 8.32 2.49
N VAL A 44 10.35 7.42 1.53
CA VAL A 44 10.34 5.98 1.82
C VAL A 44 11.65 5.36 1.38
N THR A 45 11.94 4.20 1.94
CA THR A 45 13.18 3.49 1.63
C THR A 45 13.18 3.00 0.20
N ASN A 46 12.07 2.43 -0.25
CA ASN A 46 11.94 1.88 -1.59
C ASN A 46 10.53 2.14 -2.10
N ALA A 47 10.42 2.30 -3.41
CA ALA A 47 9.12 2.45 -4.06
C ALA A 47 9.17 1.77 -5.43
N GLN A 48 8.06 1.18 -5.84
CA GLN A 48 7.96 0.51 -7.13
C GLN A 48 6.69 0.90 -7.84
N ILE A 49 6.78 1.00 -9.15
CA ILE A 49 5.63 1.22 -10.02
C ILE A 49 5.08 -0.16 -10.39
N GLY A 50 3.80 -0.37 -10.17
CA GLY A 50 3.18 -1.62 -10.57
C GLY A 50 1.71 -1.66 -10.23
N ASP A 51 1.02 -2.57 -10.89
CA ASP A 51 -0.42 -2.76 -10.70
C ASP A 51 -0.64 -3.88 -9.69
N SER A 52 -1.14 -3.53 -8.53
CA SER A 52 -1.33 -4.50 -7.45
C SER A 52 -2.48 -5.47 -7.71
N THR A 53 -3.25 -5.25 -8.78
CA THR A 53 -4.27 -6.23 -9.17
C THR A 53 -3.72 -7.27 -10.13
N ASN A 54 -2.43 -7.19 -10.46
CA ASN A 54 -1.78 -8.15 -11.36
C ASN A 54 -1.12 -9.24 -10.51
N PRO A 55 -1.56 -10.50 -10.65
CA PRO A 55 -0.99 -11.59 -9.85
C PRO A 55 0.51 -11.76 -10.03
N GLN A 56 1.01 -11.57 -11.25
CA GLN A 56 2.45 -11.71 -11.49
C GLN A 56 3.25 -10.67 -10.74
N PHE A 57 2.74 -9.44 -10.69
CA PHE A 57 3.41 -8.39 -9.96
C PHE A 57 3.44 -8.68 -8.46
N ILE A 58 2.32 -9.10 -7.90
CA ILE A 58 2.24 -9.45 -6.48
C ILE A 58 3.20 -10.61 -6.18
N GLY A 59 3.24 -11.61 -7.05
CA GLY A 59 4.13 -12.74 -6.85
C GLY A 59 5.60 -12.34 -6.85
N SER A 60 5.95 -11.30 -7.61
CA SER A 60 7.33 -10.85 -7.70
C SER A 60 7.78 -10.03 -6.50
N LEU A 61 6.85 -9.56 -5.68
CA LEU A 61 7.18 -8.70 -4.55
C LEU A 61 7.69 -9.46 -3.34
N GLY A 62 7.46 -10.77 -3.26
CA GLY A 62 7.83 -11.54 -2.09
C GLY A 62 7.03 -11.12 -0.87
N VAL A 63 5.71 -11.01 -1.03
CA VAL A 63 4.86 -10.44 0.02
C VAL A 63 4.92 -11.22 1.33
N ARG A 64 5.27 -12.50 1.28
CA ARG A 64 5.37 -13.32 2.49
C ARG A 64 6.52 -12.90 3.39
N ASN A 65 7.48 -12.19 2.85
CA ASN A 65 8.69 -11.80 3.60
C ASN A 65 8.52 -10.48 4.34
N PHE A 66 7.40 -9.80 4.15
CA PHE A 66 7.14 -8.57 4.87
C PHE A 66 6.49 -8.87 6.21
N ASP A 67 6.73 -8.00 7.18
CA ASP A 67 6.11 -8.15 8.49
C ASP A 67 4.67 -7.67 8.48
N LEU A 68 4.35 -6.76 7.59
CA LEU A 68 3.03 -6.15 7.53
C LEU A 68 2.73 -5.71 6.10
N CYS A 69 1.52 -5.98 5.63
CA CYS A 69 1.07 -5.48 4.34
C CYS A 69 -0.16 -4.61 4.54
N VAL A 70 -0.11 -3.41 4.01
CA VAL A 70 -1.19 -2.42 4.17
C VAL A 70 -1.72 -2.07 2.80
N VAL A 71 -3.03 -2.13 2.64
CA VAL A 71 -3.70 -1.74 1.40
C VAL A 71 -4.38 -0.40 1.64
N ALA A 72 -3.90 0.63 0.97
CA ALA A 72 -4.38 2.00 1.15
C ALA A 72 -4.86 2.59 -0.18
N ILE A 73 -5.57 1.79 -0.96
CA ILE A 73 -6.12 2.24 -2.24
C ILE A 73 -7.46 2.89 -1.97
N GLY A 74 -7.50 4.21 -2.07
CA GLY A 74 -8.69 4.95 -1.69
C GLY A 74 -9.60 5.32 -2.85
N ASP A 75 -9.09 5.22 -4.08
CA ASP A 75 -9.83 5.69 -5.25
C ASP A 75 -10.54 4.57 -6.01
N SER A 76 -10.38 3.32 -5.61
CA SER A 76 -11.04 2.20 -6.27
C SER A 76 -11.27 1.08 -5.26
N PHE A 77 -12.53 0.89 -4.91
CA PHE A 77 -12.90 -0.18 -4.01
C PHE A 77 -12.60 -1.55 -4.62
N GLN A 78 -12.87 -1.69 -5.92
CA GLN A 78 -12.65 -2.95 -6.61
C GLN A 78 -11.15 -3.32 -6.62
N SER A 79 -10.28 -2.35 -6.92
CA SER A 79 -8.85 -2.59 -6.90
C SER A 79 -8.37 -2.98 -5.51
N SER A 80 -8.93 -2.36 -4.49
CA SER A 80 -8.59 -2.67 -3.11
C SER A 80 -8.97 -4.11 -2.78
N LEU A 81 -10.16 -4.56 -3.18
CA LEU A 81 -10.60 -5.92 -2.94
C LEU A 81 -9.73 -6.94 -3.68
N GLU A 82 -9.45 -6.66 -4.96
CA GLU A 82 -8.65 -7.56 -5.76
C GLU A 82 -7.23 -7.69 -5.21
N THR A 83 -6.66 -6.57 -4.80
CA THR A 83 -5.33 -6.56 -4.22
C THR A 83 -5.31 -7.35 -2.93
N THR A 84 -6.30 -7.15 -2.06
CA THR A 84 -6.39 -7.85 -0.80
C THR A 84 -6.49 -9.36 -1.03
N ALA A 85 -7.32 -9.77 -1.99
CA ALA A 85 -7.48 -11.18 -2.29
C ALA A 85 -6.17 -11.81 -2.77
N LEU A 86 -5.43 -11.10 -3.63
CA LEU A 86 -4.15 -11.60 -4.11
C LEU A 86 -3.12 -11.70 -2.99
N LEU A 87 -3.08 -10.71 -2.10
CA LEU A 87 -2.16 -10.76 -0.98
C LEU A 87 -2.43 -11.96 -0.10
N LYS A 88 -3.70 -12.24 0.17
CA LYS A 88 -4.07 -13.42 0.96
C LYS A 88 -3.66 -14.69 0.23
N GLU A 89 -3.91 -14.74 -1.07
CA GLU A 89 -3.59 -15.92 -1.86
C GLU A 89 -2.09 -16.21 -1.85
N TYR A 90 -1.27 -15.17 -1.86
CA TYR A 90 0.19 -15.30 -1.85
C TYR A 90 0.77 -15.38 -0.45
N GLY A 91 -0.07 -15.44 0.56
CA GLY A 91 0.38 -15.68 1.93
C GLY A 91 0.95 -14.49 2.65
N ALA A 92 0.56 -13.28 2.27
CA ALA A 92 1.03 -12.08 2.92
C ALA A 92 0.55 -12.03 4.37
N PRO A 93 1.39 -11.54 5.29
CA PRO A 93 0.95 -11.33 6.67
C PRO A 93 0.06 -10.10 6.71
N LEU A 94 -1.24 -10.34 6.69
CA LEU A 94 -2.21 -9.27 6.60
C LEU A 94 -2.62 -8.78 7.96
N SER A 95 -2.16 -7.61 8.30
CA SER A 95 -2.88 -6.78 9.23
C SER A 95 -3.64 -5.80 8.37
N LEU A 96 -4.86 -6.10 8.13
CA LEU A 96 -5.63 -5.32 7.20
C LEU A 96 -6.06 -4.01 7.81
N ILE A 97 -5.43 -2.94 7.34
CA ILE A 97 -6.06 -1.65 7.49
C ILE A 97 -6.66 -1.36 6.13
N HIS A 98 -7.89 -1.73 5.98
CA HIS A 98 -8.64 -1.39 4.79
C HIS A 98 -9.27 -0.04 5.03
N ILE A 99 -8.55 1.00 4.69
CA ILE A 99 -9.09 2.34 4.83
C ILE A 99 -9.31 2.90 3.46
N SER A 100 -10.56 2.94 3.06
CA SER A 100 -10.93 3.77 1.94
C SER A 100 -10.97 5.19 2.47
N GLU A 101 -10.40 6.11 1.75
CA GLU A 101 -10.48 7.51 2.13
C GLU A 101 -11.94 7.93 2.17
N PRO A 102 -12.34 8.61 3.22
CA PRO A 102 -13.70 9.12 3.25
C PRO A 102 -13.81 10.18 2.18
N THR A 103 -14.61 9.88 1.25
CA THR A 103 -14.94 10.85 0.29
C THR A 103 -16.17 11.53 0.74
N ARG A 104 -16.56 11.43 1.57
CA ARG A 104 -17.68 11.91 1.91
C ARG A 104 -17.75 12.62 2.88
N PRO A 105 -18.21 13.30 2.67
CA PRO A 105 -18.40 13.94 3.75
C PRO A 105 -19.39 13.39 4.65
N GLU A 106 -19.43 13.05 4.59
CA GLU A 106 -20.07 12.94 5.23
C GLU A 106 -20.59 13.36 5.81
N PRO A 107 -20.99 13.40 5.84
CA PRO A 107 -21.44 13.81 6.33
C PRO A 107 -21.64 14.09 6.89
N ILE A 108 -21.62 14.02 6.87
CA ILE A 108 -21.74 14.27 7.40
C ILE A 108 -21.79 14.70 7.89
N SER A 109 -21.76 14.90 7.95
CA SER A 109 -21.79 15.28 8.31
C SER A 109 -21.81 15.51 8.49
#